data_73619fe5364321df678a04511711c743
#
_entry.id   73619fe5364321df678a04511711c743
#
_cell.length_a   1.000
_cell.length_b   1.000
_cell.length_c   1.000
_cell.angle_alpha   90.00
_cell.angle_beta   90.00
_cell.angle_gamma   90.00
#
_symmetry.space_group_name_H-M   'P 1'
#
loop_
_entity.id
_entity.type
_entity.pdbx_description
1 polymer ?
#
loop_
_entity_poly.entity_id
_entity_poly.type
_entity_poly.pdbx_seq_one_letter_code
_entity_poly.pdbx_strand_id
1 'polypeptide(L)'
;MINLMDYDILTKENFESMAYGGAILVKDFDPTTFEPPAEGDVFMATSGDITINDSVNTLDLGEDVNGIYFQYKELQVITGSSAKTVTVTALNFGAEDIRRALGAADIDAQDDNHVTTRLYYKSTDFENIALVFPKVGGGYVALVMSNALSTGGLSITTTKNGKATMSLTITAFRSIEDKTKAEIEYYSFTPSASSTIDITAHPQSVTVEAGTATSFSVTATGTSLSYQWQVMTPSDSVFTDISGKTTSTLSLAAGDVTTDADGNRYRCKVSDATSTVFSKTALLTVTDEA
;
A
#
# COMPACT_ATOMS: atom_id res chain seq x y z
N MET A 1 -12.73 40.81 -0.61
CA MET A 1 -13.41 39.52 -0.36
C MET A 1 -12.63 38.49 -1.22
N ILE A 2 -11.98 37.54 -0.59
CA ILE A 2 -11.24 36.48 -1.33
C ILE A 2 -12.29 35.58 -1.93
N ASN A 3 -12.25 35.42 -3.26
CA ASN A 3 -13.13 34.48 -3.95
C ASN A 3 -12.48 33.10 -3.91
N LEU A 4 -13.08 32.17 -3.18
CA LEU A 4 -12.57 30.78 -3.05
C LEU A 4 -12.58 30.00 -4.39
N MET A 5 -13.31 30.50 -5.39
CA MET A 5 -13.33 29.92 -6.74
C MET A 5 -12.05 30.21 -7.54
N ASP A 6 -11.22 31.16 -7.07
CA ASP A 6 -9.94 31.49 -7.72
C ASP A 6 -8.80 30.55 -7.29
N TYR A 7 -9.08 29.66 -6.32
CA TYR A 7 -8.14 28.64 -5.88
C TYR A 7 -8.56 27.28 -6.44
N ASP A 8 -7.74 26.71 -7.27
CA ASP A 8 -7.90 25.35 -7.76
C ASP A 8 -7.50 24.35 -6.66
N ILE A 9 -8.42 24.19 -5.68
CA ILE A 9 -8.20 23.37 -4.48
C ILE A 9 -8.20 21.86 -4.83
N LEU A 10 -8.87 21.49 -5.94
CA LEU A 10 -8.95 20.11 -6.41
C LEU A 10 -8.00 19.86 -7.58
N THR A 11 -6.70 20.06 -7.37
CA THR A 11 -5.71 19.57 -8.33
C THR A 11 -5.75 18.03 -8.42
N LYS A 12 -5.30 17.49 -9.54
CA LYS A 12 -5.19 16.03 -9.71
C LYS A 12 -4.39 15.39 -8.57
N GLU A 13 -3.27 16.02 -8.17
CA GLU A 13 -2.42 15.55 -7.09
C GLU A 13 -3.15 15.57 -5.73
N ASN A 14 -3.88 16.65 -5.41
CA ASN A 14 -4.68 16.73 -4.19
C ASN A 14 -5.78 15.67 -4.18
N PHE A 15 -6.47 15.45 -5.31
CA PHE A 15 -7.50 14.42 -5.41
C PHE A 15 -6.91 13.02 -5.21
N GLU A 16 -5.78 12.72 -5.84
CA GLU A 16 -5.09 11.42 -5.71
C GLU A 16 -4.58 11.18 -4.28
N SER A 17 -4.29 12.23 -3.52
CA SER A 17 -3.84 12.13 -2.12
C SER A 17 -4.98 11.92 -1.11
N MET A 18 -6.24 12.10 -1.51
CA MET A 18 -7.39 11.97 -0.60
C MET A 18 -7.60 10.50 -0.20
N ALA A 19 -7.77 10.27 1.10
CA ALA A 19 -8.27 9.00 1.60
C ALA A 19 -9.80 8.96 1.45
N TYR A 20 -10.35 7.79 1.13
CA TYR A 20 -11.78 7.64 0.90
C TYR A 20 -12.33 6.30 1.40
N GLY A 21 -13.65 6.26 1.55
CA GLY A 21 -14.37 5.05 1.92
C GLY A 21 -14.17 4.61 3.36
N GLY A 22 -14.44 3.33 3.62
CA GLY A 22 -14.18 2.70 4.91
C GLY A 22 -12.71 2.43 5.13
N ALA A 23 -12.35 2.13 6.36
CA ALA A 23 -11.02 1.66 6.72
C ALA A 23 -11.07 0.18 7.09
N ILE A 24 -9.91 -0.43 7.15
CA ILE A 24 -9.71 -1.76 7.75
C ILE A 24 -8.89 -1.61 9.03
N LEU A 25 -9.19 -2.44 10.03
CA LEU A 25 -8.36 -2.58 11.20
C LEU A 25 -7.47 -3.81 11.04
N VAL A 26 -6.18 -3.59 11.29
CA VAL A 26 -5.13 -4.56 11.09
C VAL A 26 -4.36 -4.72 12.39
N LYS A 27 -4.01 -5.95 12.73
CA LYS A 27 -3.18 -6.28 13.87
C LYS A 27 -1.70 -6.31 13.45
N ASP A 28 -0.82 -5.86 14.34
CA ASP A 28 0.64 -5.94 14.20
C ASP A 28 1.20 -5.41 12.86
N PHE A 29 0.55 -4.39 12.30
CA PHE A 29 0.93 -3.78 11.04
C PHE A 29 2.29 -3.06 11.14
N ASP A 30 3.22 -3.39 10.25
CA ASP A 30 4.50 -2.71 10.12
C ASP A 30 4.46 -1.69 8.96
N PRO A 31 4.32 -0.39 9.26
CA PRO A 31 4.28 0.64 8.24
C PRO A 31 5.63 0.89 7.55
N THR A 32 6.73 0.36 8.08
CA THR A 32 8.07 0.60 7.53
C THR A 32 8.37 -0.22 6.29
N THR A 33 7.65 -1.32 6.08
CA THR A 33 7.79 -2.17 4.90
C THR A 33 7.14 -1.56 3.65
N PHE A 34 6.22 -0.60 3.83
CA PHE A 34 5.41 0.00 2.77
C PHE A 34 4.58 -0.99 1.96
N GLU A 35 4.41 -2.20 2.46
CA GLU A 35 3.54 -3.21 1.87
C GLU A 35 2.11 -3.07 2.38
N PRO A 36 1.10 -3.42 1.58
CA PRO A 36 -0.26 -3.51 2.08
C PRO A 36 -0.36 -4.60 3.15
N PRO A 37 -1.31 -4.45 4.12
CA PRO A 37 -1.50 -5.48 5.14
C PRO A 37 -1.81 -6.84 4.51
N ALA A 38 -1.27 -7.91 5.11
CA ALA A 38 -1.61 -9.26 4.71
C ALA A 38 -3.10 -9.55 5.03
N GLU A 39 -3.76 -10.36 4.20
CA GLU A 39 -5.19 -10.66 4.38
C GLU A 39 -5.48 -11.29 5.76
N GLY A 40 -4.57 -12.10 6.29
CA GLY A 40 -4.71 -12.73 7.60
C GLY A 40 -4.57 -11.79 8.80
N ASP A 41 -3.99 -10.61 8.61
CA ASP A 41 -3.81 -9.62 9.67
C ASP A 41 -5.00 -8.64 9.77
N VAL A 42 -5.85 -8.61 8.74
CA VAL A 42 -7.07 -7.80 8.72
C VAL A 42 -8.14 -8.50 9.56
N PHE A 43 -8.52 -7.92 10.68
CA PHE A 43 -9.51 -8.52 11.54
C PHE A 43 -10.88 -7.84 11.47
N MET A 44 -10.96 -6.59 10.99
CA MET A 44 -12.22 -5.85 10.98
C MET A 44 -12.30 -4.87 9.81
N ALA A 45 -13.49 -4.77 9.21
CA ALA A 45 -13.83 -3.72 8.27
C ALA A 45 -14.77 -2.71 8.94
N THR A 46 -14.61 -1.44 8.61
CA THR A 46 -15.43 -0.36 9.15
C THR A 46 -16.49 0.09 8.16
N SER A 47 -17.57 0.65 8.70
CA SER A 47 -18.64 1.26 7.93
C SER A 47 -19.04 2.58 8.59
N GLY A 48 -19.34 3.59 7.78
CA GLY A 48 -19.76 4.90 8.29
C GLY A 48 -18.61 5.77 8.78
N ASP A 49 -18.93 6.71 9.65
CA ASP A 49 -17.99 7.72 10.12
C ASP A 49 -16.93 7.13 11.06
N ILE A 50 -15.72 7.61 10.89
CA ILE A 50 -14.58 7.31 11.75
C ILE A 50 -14.17 8.62 12.43
N THR A 51 -14.11 8.60 13.75
CA THR A 51 -13.71 9.76 14.53
C THR A 51 -12.37 9.50 15.21
N ILE A 52 -11.40 10.38 14.96
CA ILE A 52 -10.08 10.32 15.56
C ILE A 52 -9.93 11.55 16.47
N ASN A 53 -9.66 11.33 17.75
CA ASN A 53 -9.34 12.37 18.70
C ASN A 53 -7.88 12.25 19.13
N ASP A 54 -7.07 13.19 18.66
CA ASP A 54 -5.66 13.32 19.02
C ASP A 54 -5.39 14.78 19.37
N SER A 55 -5.52 15.12 20.63
CA SER A 55 -5.34 16.49 21.11
C SER A 55 -4.34 16.56 22.26
N VAL A 56 -3.66 17.68 22.34
CA VAL A 56 -2.71 18.01 23.41
C VAL A 56 -3.28 19.12 24.27
N ASN A 57 -2.96 19.07 25.55
CA ASN A 57 -3.24 20.17 26.48
C ASN A 57 -2.04 21.12 26.44
N THR A 58 -2.29 22.38 26.12
CA THR A 58 -1.26 23.41 26.08
C THR A 58 -1.45 24.41 27.22
N LEU A 59 -0.35 24.89 27.77
CA LEU A 59 -0.30 26.03 28.64
C LEU A 59 0.34 27.17 27.86
N ASP A 60 -0.35 28.30 27.79
CA ASP A 60 0.15 29.53 27.23
C ASP A 60 0.77 30.37 28.36
N LEU A 61 2.06 30.65 28.25
CA LEU A 61 2.80 31.48 29.17
C LEU A 61 2.94 32.95 28.66
N GLY A 62 2.06 33.36 27.74
CA GLY A 62 2.04 34.69 27.18
C GLY A 62 1.95 35.82 28.22
N GLU A 63 2.21 37.04 27.82
CA GLU A 63 2.22 38.21 28.68
C GLU A 63 1.02 39.11 28.44
N ASP A 64 0.49 39.69 29.52
CA ASP A 64 -0.45 40.80 29.46
C ASP A 64 0.32 42.14 29.59
N VAL A 65 0.32 42.92 28.52
CA VAL A 65 0.93 44.22 28.49
C VAL A 65 -0.18 45.28 28.26
N ASN A 66 -0.44 46.11 29.29
CA ASN A 66 -1.46 47.17 29.25
C ASN A 66 -2.88 46.67 28.89
N GLY A 67 -3.28 45.51 29.38
CA GLY A 67 -4.58 44.90 29.09
C GLY A 67 -4.70 44.23 27.72
N ILE A 68 -3.59 44.06 27.02
CA ILE A 68 -3.51 43.31 25.76
C ILE A 68 -2.65 42.06 26.00
N TYR A 69 -3.26 40.89 25.83
CA TYR A 69 -2.57 39.61 25.97
C TYR A 69 -1.90 39.22 24.67
N PHE A 70 -0.60 38.94 24.75
CA PHE A 70 0.19 38.48 23.61
C PHE A 70 0.52 36.98 23.73
N GLN A 71 0.16 36.21 22.71
CA GLN A 71 0.51 34.81 22.59
C GLN A 71 1.78 34.69 21.74
N TYR A 72 2.84 34.19 22.33
CA TYR A 72 4.10 33.89 21.63
C TYR A 72 4.22 32.39 21.40
N LYS A 73 4.62 31.96 20.18
CA LYS A 73 4.79 30.57 19.87
C LYS A 73 5.84 29.86 20.75
N GLU A 74 6.87 30.60 21.18
CA GLU A 74 7.95 30.14 22.04
C GLU A 74 7.51 29.94 23.51
N LEU A 75 6.38 30.49 23.88
CA LEU A 75 5.81 30.37 25.23
C LEU A 75 4.65 29.35 25.32
N GLN A 76 4.36 28.65 24.25
CA GLN A 76 3.39 27.56 24.24
C GLN A 76 4.05 26.29 24.76
N VAL A 77 3.56 25.76 25.86
CA VAL A 77 4.08 24.54 26.50
C VAL A 77 3.02 23.46 26.48
N ILE A 78 3.38 22.27 25.99
CA ILE A 78 2.51 21.09 26.07
C ILE A 78 2.60 20.56 27.50
N THR A 79 1.49 20.60 28.24
CA THR A 79 1.40 20.12 29.64
C THR A 79 0.92 18.68 29.76
N GLY A 80 0.39 18.13 28.67
CA GLY A 80 -0.11 16.77 28.61
C GLY A 80 -0.86 16.50 27.31
N SER A 81 -1.42 15.31 27.18
CA SER A 81 -2.33 14.97 26.09
C SER A 81 -3.64 14.43 26.66
N SER A 82 -4.74 14.66 25.95
CA SER A 82 -5.98 13.91 26.18
C SER A 82 -5.78 12.47 25.78
N ALA A 83 -6.63 11.57 26.28
CA ALA A 83 -6.65 10.19 25.81
C ALA A 83 -6.86 10.18 24.27
N LYS A 84 -5.93 9.55 23.56
CA LYS A 84 -5.98 9.46 22.12
C LYS A 84 -6.90 8.31 21.74
N THR A 85 -8.01 8.63 21.09
CA THR A 85 -9.07 7.66 20.79
C THR A 85 -9.44 7.63 19.33
N VAL A 86 -9.79 6.44 18.86
CA VAL A 86 -10.38 6.22 17.54
C VAL A 86 -11.72 5.51 17.74
N THR A 87 -12.78 6.11 17.23
CA THR A 87 -14.11 5.51 17.25
C THR A 87 -14.48 5.09 15.83
N VAL A 88 -14.84 3.84 15.67
CA VAL A 88 -15.23 3.22 14.41
C VAL A 88 -16.55 2.46 14.55
N THR A 89 -17.24 2.29 13.44
CA THR A 89 -18.39 1.39 13.32
C THR A 89 -17.97 0.14 12.56
N ALA A 90 -18.02 -0.99 13.23
CA ALA A 90 -17.61 -2.28 12.71
C ALA A 90 -18.82 -3.09 12.20
N LEU A 91 -18.55 -3.93 11.21
CA LEU A 91 -19.53 -4.84 10.60
C LEU A 91 -19.36 -6.30 11.03
N ASN A 92 -18.24 -6.62 11.67
CA ASN A 92 -17.93 -7.98 12.11
C ASN A 92 -18.45 -8.24 13.52
N PHE A 93 -18.82 -9.49 13.79
CA PHE A 93 -19.41 -9.94 15.06
C PHE A 93 -18.85 -11.30 15.50
N GLY A 94 -17.61 -11.62 15.17
CA GLY A 94 -16.94 -12.81 15.70
C GLY A 94 -16.68 -12.73 17.21
N ALA A 95 -16.38 -13.84 17.84
CA ALA A 95 -16.06 -13.88 19.28
C ALA A 95 -14.83 -13.01 19.61
N GLU A 96 -13.81 -13.01 18.75
CA GLU A 96 -12.63 -12.15 18.87
C GLU A 96 -12.99 -10.66 18.76
N ASP A 97 -13.91 -10.30 17.87
CA ASP A 97 -14.35 -8.91 17.71
C ASP A 97 -15.10 -8.43 18.95
N ILE A 98 -15.94 -9.30 19.52
CA ILE A 98 -16.66 -9.04 20.76
C ILE A 98 -15.68 -8.94 21.94
N ARG A 99 -14.69 -9.84 22.03
CA ARG A 99 -13.64 -9.79 23.04
C ARG A 99 -12.89 -8.46 23.00
N ARG A 100 -12.47 -8.04 21.81
CA ARG A 100 -11.80 -6.74 21.61
C ARG A 100 -12.69 -5.57 22.00
N ALA A 101 -13.97 -5.61 21.64
CA ALA A 101 -14.92 -4.55 21.97
C ALA A 101 -15.15 -4.41 23.49
N LEU A 102 -15.15 -5.51 24.22
CA LEU A 102 -15.28 -5.54 25.68
C LEU A 102 -14.00 -5.09 26.41
N GLY A 103 -12.84 -5.19 25.76
CA GLY A 103 -11.53 -4.84 26.31
C GLY A 103 -11.03 -5.86 27.33
N ALA A 104 -11.68 -6.00 28.49
CA ALA A 104 -11.33 -6.99 29.49
C ALA A 104 -12.20 -8.24 29.35
N ALA A 105 -11.88 -9.14 28.45
CA ALA A 105 -12.64 -10.36 28.20
C ALA A 105 -11.73 -11.52 27.76
N ASP A 106 -12.16 -12.74 28.00
CA ASP A 106 -11.52 -13.97 27.53
C ASP A 106 -12.49 -14.77 26.67
N ILE A 107 -11.94 -15.51 25.70
CA ILE A 107 -12.66 -16.57 24.99
C ILE A 107 -12.44 -17.87 25.74
N ASP A 108 -13.48 -18.66 25.87
CA ASP A 108 -13.44 -19.96 26.55
C ASP A 108 -12.54 -20.92 25.76
N ALA A 109 -11.59 -21.56 26.43
CA ALA A 109 -10.65 -22.49 25.78
C ALA A 109 -11.32 -23.77 25.25
N GLN A 110 -12.54 -24.09 25.68
CA GLN A 110 -13.34 -25.23 25.24
C GLN A 110 -14.45 -24.86 24.25
N ASP A 111 -14.75 -23.55 24.13
CA ASP A 111 -15.78 -23.04 23.23
C ASP A 111 -15.37 -21.70 22.66
N ASP A 112 -14.79 -21.72 21.48
CA ASP A 112 -14.28 -20.53 20.76
C ASP A 112 -15.38 -19.49 20.45
N ASN A 113 -16.65 -19.80 20.69
CA ASN A 113 -17.78 -18.88 20.51
C ASN A 113 -18.27 -18.24 21.82
N HIS A 114 -17.68 -18.61 22.94
CA HIS A 114 -18.10 -18.12 24.26
C HIS A 114 -17.11 -17.08 24.81
N VAL A 115 -17.59 -15.86 25.02
CA VAL A 115 -16.79 -14.72 25.53
C VAL A 115 -17.28 -14.35 26.92
N THR A 116 -16.37 -14.27 27.89
CA THR A 116 -16.64 -13.87 29.27
C THR A 116 -15.86 -12.61 29.65
N THR A 117 -16.51 -11.69 30.37
CA THR A 117 -15.87 -10.46 30.84
C THR A 117 -15.10 -10.68 32.12
N ARG A 118 -14.03 -9.89 32.30
CA ARG A 118 -13.19 -9.82 33.50
C ARG A 118 -13.30 -8.44 34.17
N LEU A 119 -12.90 -8.38 35.43
CA LEU A 119 -12.84 -7.13 36.20
C LEU A 119 -11.43 -6.48 36.21
N TYR A 120 -10.49 -7.00 35.43
CA TYR A 120 -9.11 -6.49 35.33
C TYR A 120 -8.57 -6.69 33.93
N TYR A 121 -7.61 -5.87 33.56
CA TYR A 121 -6.90 -6.00 32.27
C TYR A 121 -5.68 -6.92 32.42
N LYS A 122 -5.41 -7.68 31.37
CA LYS A 122 -4.16 -8.41 31.17
C LYS A 122 -3.28 -7.61 30.20
N SER A 123 -1.97 -7.83 30.23
CA SER A 123 -1.04 -7.24 29.24
C SER A 123 -1.39 -7.67 27.80
N THR A 124 -1.93 -8.86 27.65
CA THR A 124 -2.38 -9.42 26.35
C THR A 124 -3.64 -8.80 25.79
N ASP A 125 -4.36 -7.98 26.55
CA ASP A 125 -5.53 -7.24 26.06
C ASP A 125 -5.13 -6.02 25.23
N PHE A 126 -3.89 -5.55 25.43
CA PHE A 126 -3.34 -4.42 24.70
C PHE A 126 -2.68 -4.92 23.42
N GLU A 127 -3.23 -4.53 22.29
CA GLU A 127 -2.78 -4.94 20.97
C GLU A 127 -2.21 -3.74 20.19
N ASN A 128 -1.29 -3.98 19.26
CA ASN A 128 -0.90 -2.96 18.28
C ASN A 128 -1.90 -3.01 17.13
N ILE A 129 -2.66 -1.95 16.97
CA ILE A 129 -3.74 -1.87 15.99
C ILE A 129 -3.46 -0.74 15.01
N ALA A 130 -3.53 -1.02 13.73
CA ALA A 130 -3.51 -0.02 12.69
C ALA A 130 -4.88 0.15 12.04
N LEU A 131 -5.23 1.40 11.78
CA LEU A 131 -6.38 1.78 10.96
C LEU A 131 -5.86 2.22 9.60
N VAL A 132 -6.20 1.47 8.56
CA VAL A 132 -5.67 1.67 7.21
C VAL A 132 -6.77 2.14 6.27
N PHE A 133 -6.55 3.29 5.63
CA PHE A 133 -7.44 3.92 4.67
C PHE A 133 -6.85 3.86 3.27
N PRO A 134 -7.59 3.45 2.24
CA PRO A 134 -7.14 3.55 0.86
C PRO A 134 -7.11 5.02 0.39
N LYS A 135 -6.17 5.32 -0.51
CA LYS A 135 -6.09 6.61 -1.20
C LYS A 135 -6.62 6.50 -2.62
N VAL A 136 -7.18 7.59 -3.14
CA VAL A 136 -7.73 7.64 -4.50
C VAL A 136 -6.66 7.36 -5.57
N GLY A 137 -5.48 7.93 -5.42
CA GLY A 137 -4.34 7.74 -6.34
C GLY A 137 -3.54 6.45 -6.12
N GLY A 138 -4.05 5.56 -5.28
CA GLY A 138 -3.33 4.36 -4.85
C GLY A 138 -2.52 4.58 -3.58
N GLY A 139 -2.10 3.48 -2.94
CA GLY A 139 -1.49 3.51 -1.63
C GLY A 139 -2.49 3.63 -0.49
N TYR A 140 -2.01 4.04 0.68
CA TYR A 140 -2.84 4.11 1.88
C TYR A 140 -2.35 5.18 2.87
N VAL A 141 -3.24 5.53 3.78
CA VAL A 141 -2.90 6.22 5.03
C VAL A 141 -3.08 5.22 6.16
N ALA A 142 -2.10 5.07 7.01
CA ALA A 142 -2.19 4.23 8.19
C ALA A 142 -2.05 5.08 9.47
N LEU A 143 -2.93 4.82 10.41
CA LEU A 143 -2.85 5.33 11.77
C LEU A 143 -2.54 4.12 12.65
N VAL A 144 -1.34 4.09 13.22
CA VAL A 144 -0.86 2.99 14.05
C VAL A 144 -0.98 3.38 15.51
N MET A 145 -1.73 2.59 16.27
CA MET A 145 -1.94 2.74 17.70
C MET A 145 -1.15 1.66 18.44
N SER A 146 -0.21 2.10 19.25
CA SER A 146 0.52 1.20 20.14
C SER A 146 -0.27 0.92 21.42
N ASN A 147 -0.20 -0.32 21.91
CA ASN A 147 -0.88 -0.75 23.14
C ASN A 147 -2.36 -0.31 23.16
N ALA A 148 -3.06 -0.54 22.07
CA ALA A 148 -4.44 -0.15 21.91
C ALA A 148 -5.39 -1.08 22.65
N LEU A 149 -6.42 -0.51 23.26
CA LEU A 149 -7.45 -1.23 23.99
C LEU A 149 -8.81 -0.57 23.74
N SER A 150 -9.86 -1.36 23.59
CA SER A 150 -11.22 -0.80 23.57
C SER A 150 -11.64 -0.34 24.98
N THR A 151 -12.02 0.94 25.07
CA THR A 151 -12.47 1.59 26.31
C THR A 151 -13.93 1.97 26.28
N GLY A 152 -14.58 1.89 25.10
CA GLY A 152 -16.00 2.23 24.93
C GLY A 152 -16.97 1.13 25.35
N GLY A 153 -16.47 -0.08 25.61
CA GLY A 153 -17.31 -1.25 25.83
C GLY A 153 -18.04 -1.70 24.56
N LEU A 154 -18.88 -2.73 24.71
CA LEU A 154 -19.65 -3.27 23.58
C LEU A 154 -20.95 -2.48 23.40
N SER A 155 -21.11 -1.86 22.25
CA SER A 155 -22.35 -1.21 21.83
C SER A 155 -22.78 -1.72 20.47
N ILE A 156 -23.95 -2.38 20.42
CA ILE A 156 -24.51 -2.93 19.19
C ILE A 156 -25.77 -2.15 18.84
N THR A 157 -25.83 -1.64 17.62
CA THR A 157 -27.01 -0.96 17.09
C THR A 157 -27.63 -1.76 15.96
N THR A 158 -28.91 -1.99 16.02
CA THR A 158 -29.68 -2.66 14.96
C THR A 158 -30.77 -1.72 14.43
N THR A 159 -31.01 -1.75 13.14
CA THR A 159 -32.10 -1.00 12.50
C THR A 159 -33.06 -1.95 11.84
N LYS A 160 -34.34 -1.59 11.76
CA LYS A 160 -35.45 -2.43 11.27
C LYS A 160 -35.17 -3.07 9.88
N ASN A 161 -34.47 -2.35 9.01
CA ASN A 161 -34.17 -2.80 7.63
C ASN A 161 -32.67 -2.69 7.31
N GLY A 162 -31.81 -2.50 8.31
CA GLY A 162 -30.37 -2.32 8.14
C GLY A 162 -29.56 -3.45 8.73
N LYS A 163 -28.27 -3.41 8.47
CA LYS A 163 -27.30 -4.31 9.11
C LYS A 163 -27.13 -3.94 10.57
N ALA A 164 -26.90 -4.92 11.43
CA ALA A 164 -26.38 -4.66 12.76
C ALA A 164 -24.96 -4.09 12.65
N THR A 165 -24.66 -3.15 13.50
CA THR A 165 -23.33 -2.53 13.58
C THR A 165 -22.86 -2.51 15.03
N MET A 166 -21.55 -2.59 15.23
CA MET A 166 -20.90 -2.52 16.52
C MET A 166 -20.03 -1.25 16.56
N SER A 167 -20.26 -0.42 17.58
CA SER A 167 -19.39 0.75 17.82
C SER A 167 -18.21 0.33 18.68
N LEU A 168 -17.01 0.69 18.23
CA LEU A 168 -15.75 0.40 18.89
C LEU A 168 -15.02 1.72 19.15
N THR A 169 -14.71 2.00 20.41
CA THR A 169 -13.86 3.13 20.79
C THR A 169 -12.55 2.58 21.32
N ILE A 170 -11.51 2.73 20.54
CA ILE A 170 -10.18 2.25 20.83
C ILE A 170 -9.34 3.40 21.39
N THR A 171 -8.69 3.17 22.51
CA THR A 171 -7.76 4.13 23.12
C THR A 171 -6.34 3.58 23.01
N ALA A 172 -5.42 4.42 22.58
CA ALA A 172 -3.99 4.13 22.55
C ALA A 172 -3.34 4.50 23.88
N PHE A 173 -2.44 3.64 24.36
CA PHE A 173 -1.76 3.82 25.63
C PHE A 173 -0.24 3.84 25.44
N ARG A 174 0.45 4.65 26.28
CA ARG A 174 1.90 4.69 26.33
C ARG A 174 2.43 3.58 27.22
N SER A 175 3.52 2.95 26.80
CA SER A 175 4.25 2.02 27.68
C SER A 175 5.13 2.77 28.68
N ILE A 176 5.22 2.25 29.89
CA ILE A 176 6.18 2.74 30.89
C ILE A 176 7.60 2.33 30.50
N GLU A 177 7.75 1.22 29.79
CA GLU A 177 9.04 0.67 29.36
C GLU A 177 9.63 1.47 28.20
N ASP A 178 8.77 1.99 27.29
CA ASP A 178 9.19 2.83 26.18
C ASP A 178 8.42 4.16 26.17
N LYS A 179 8.96 5.13 26.88
CA LYS A 179 8.39 6.47 27.01
C LYS A 179 8.64 7.36 25.78
N THR A 180 9.47 6.93 24.86
CA THR A 180 9.84 7.69 23.65
C THR A 180 8.86 7.43 22.51
N LYS A 181 8.19 6.29 22.52
CA LYS A 181 7.23 5.91 21.48
C LYS A 181 5.93 6.69 21.64
N ALA A 182 5.44 7.26 20.55
CA ALA A 182 4.14 7.90 20.50
C ALA A 182 3.01 6.87 20.67
N GLU A 183 1.89 7.27 21.26
CA GLU A 183 0.69 6.43 21.36
C GLU A 183 0.06 6.18 20.00
N ILE A 184 0.10 7.21 19.14
CA ILE A 184 -0.42 7.16 17.77
C ILE A 184 0.65 7.69 16.82
N GLU A 185 0.86 6.98 15.74
CA GLU A 185 1.75 7.39 14.65
C GLU A 185 0.96 7.40 13.33
N TYR A 186 1.24 8.38 12.48
CA TYR A 186 0.54 8.59 11.21
C TYR A 186 1.50 8.35 10.05
N TYR A 187 1.10 7.49 9.13
CA TYR A 187 1.84 7.17 7.92
C TYR A 187 1.01 7.47 6.69
N SER A 188 1.60 8.08 5.69
CA SER A 188 0.97 8.32 4.40
C SER A 188 1.84 7.71 3.31
N PHE A 189 1.46 6.55 2.84
CA PHE A 189 2.14 5.85 1.77
C PHE A 189 1.49 6.16 0.43
N THR A 190 2.30 6.56 -0.53
CA THR A 190 1.92 6.61 -1.93
C THR A 190 2.87 5.66 -2.65
N PRO A 191 2.39 4.61 -3.31
CA PRO A 191 3.28 3.77 -4.08
C PRO A 191 4.04 4.68 -5.03
N SER A 192 5.35 4.57 -5.05
CA SER A 192 6.12 5.09 -6.17
C SER A 192 5.42 4.55 -7.41
N ALA A 193 5.05 5.44 -8.36
CA ALA A 193 4.28 5.03 -9.52
C ALA A 193 4.85 3.70 -10.00
N SER A 194 4.08 2.64 -9.84
CA SER A 194 4.48 1.33 -10.35
C SER A 194 4.64 1.58 -11.83
N SER A 195 5.87 1.64 -12.28
CA SER A 195 6.17 1.72 -13.69
C SER A 195 5.63 0.43 -14.28
N THR A 196 4.35 0.46 -14.67
CA THR A 196 3.77 -0.66 -15.41
C THR A 196 4.44 -0.65 -16.77
N ILE A 197 5.40 -1.55 -16.93
CA ILE A 197 5.96 -1.79 -18.25
C ILE A 197 4.87 -2.40 -19.09
N ASP A 198 4.44 -1.69 -20.12
CA ASP A 198 3.49 -2.22 -21.10
C ASP A 198 4.19 -2.34 -22.47
N ILE A 199 4.21 -3.55 -23.01
CA ILE A 199 4.75 -3.82 -24.34
C ILE A 199 3.62 -3.64 -25.36
N THR A 200 3.59 -2.47 -25.99
CA THR A 200 2.56 -2.08 -26.96
C THR A 200 2.77 -2.69 -28.34
N ALA A 201 4.01 -3.04 -28.72
CA ALA A 201 4.29 -3.79 -29.91
C ALA A 201 5.33 -4.88 -29.65
N HIS A 202 5.00 -6.10 -30.03
CA HIS A 202 5.87 -7.27 -29.92
C HIS A 202 6.65 -7.50 -31.20
N PRO A 203 7.86 -8.11 -31.12
CA PRO A 203 8.62 -8.49 -32.31
C PRO A 203 7.82 -9.45 -33.17
N GLN A 204 7.93 -9.28 -34.48
CA GLN A 204 7.26 -10.12 -35.48
C GLN A 204 8.23 -11.18 -36.01
N SER A 205 7.73 -12.37 -36.29
CA SER A 205 8.52 -13.41 -36.96
C SER A 205 8.87 -12.99 -38.37
N VAL A 206 10.08 -13.34 -38.80
CA VAL A 206 10.64 -12.94 -40.12
C VAL A 206 11.13 -14.15 -40.87
N THR A 207 10.93 -14.15 -42.18
CA THR A 207 11.51 -15.11 -43.13
C THR A 207 12.45 -14.35 -44.06
N VAL A 208 13.69 -14.76 -44.14
CA VAL A 208 14.75 -14.13 -44.96
C VAL A 208 15.65 -15.17 -45.60
N GLU A 209 16.33 -14.81 -46.68
CA GLU A 209 17.37 -15.63 -47.28
C GLU A 209 18.67 -15.61 -46.46
N ALA A 210 19.39 -16.69 -46.48
CA ALA A 210 20.71 -16.74 -45.84
C ALA A 210 21.62 -15.59 -46.35
N GLY A 211 22.37 -14.98 -45.45
CA GLY A 211 23.20 -13.82 -45.78
C GLY A 211 22.46 -12.47 -45.87
N THR A 212 21.15 -12.42 -45.56
CA THR A 212 20.37 -11.17 -45.57
C THR A 212 20.21 -10.64 -44.17
N ALA A 213 20.68 -9.38 -43.96
CA ALA A 213 20.51 -8.72 -42.66
C ALA A 213 19.02 -8.50 -42.32
N THR A 214 18.65 -8.68 -41.05
CA THR A 214 17.29 -8.51 -40.57
C THR A 214 17.25 -7.88 -39.16
N SER A 215 16.05 -7.54 -38.68
CA SER A 215 15.90 -6.98 -37.34
C SER A 215 14.56 -7.34 -36.70
N PHE A 216 14.57 -7.38 -35.38
CA PHE A 216 13.38 -7.49 -34.55
C PHE A 216 13.26 -6.23 -33.70
N SER A 217 12.05 -5.74 -33.49
CA SER A 217 11.82 -4.56 -32.66
C SER A 217 10.70 -4.78 -31.64
N VAL A 218 10.81 -4.09 -30.53
CA VAL A 218 9.78 -4.03 -29.48
C VAL A 218 9.49 -2.56 -29.18
N THR A 219 8.22 -2.26 -28.92
CA THR A 219 7.82 -0.95 -28.39
C THR A 219 7.21 -1.17 -27.02
N ALA A 220 7.72 -0.45 -26.03
CA ALA A 220 7.19 -0.50 -24.67
C ALA A 220 7.04 0.91 -24.09
N THR A 221 6.08 1.06 -23.19
CA THR A 221 5.87 2.25 -22.37
C THR A 221 6.23 1.97 -20.92
N GLY A 222 6.75 2.95 -20.22
CA GLY A 222 7.20 2.83 -18.84
C GLY A 222 8.26 3.89 -18.53
N THR A 223 8.78 3.90 -17.31
CA THR A 223 9.78 4.87 -16.86
C THR A 223 11.16 4.20 -16.79
N SER A 224 12.19 4.84 -17.36
CA SER A 224 13.59 4.36 -17.30
C SER A 224 13.77 2.91 -17.76
N LEU A 225 13.19 2.58 -18.91
CA LEU A 225 13.24 1.22 -19.45
C LEU A 225 14.65 0.81 -19.90
N SER A 226 15.01 -0.41 -19.58
CA SER A 226 16.18 -1.12 -20.10
C SER A 226 15.71 -2.33 -20.90
N TYR A 227 16.46 -2.68 -21.92
CA TYR A 227 16.16 -3.78 -22.84
C TYR A 227 17.29 -4.79 -22.81
N GLN A 228 16.96 -6.07 -22.98
CA GLN A 228 17.92 -7.14 -23.18
C GLN A 228 17.29 -8.18 -24.10
N TRP A 229 17.89 -8.37 -25.29
CA TRP A 229 17.46 -9.42 -26.21
C TRP A 229 17.98 -10.78 -25.79
N GLN A 230 17.14 -11.77 -25.99
CA GLN A 230 17.43 -13.16 -25.69
C GLN A 230 17.14 -14.04 -26.92
N VAL A 231 17.95 -15.07 -27.08
CA VAL A 231 17.79 -16.09 -28.13
C VAL A 231 17.60 -17.46 -27.51
N MET A 232 16.80 -18.29 -28.17
CA MET A 232 16.68 -19.72 -27.92
C MET A 232 16.82 -20.46 -29.25
N THR A 233 17.83 -21.28 -29.37
CA THR A 233 18.02 -22.11 -30.57
C THR A 233 17.04 -23.30 -30.57
N PRO A 234 16.81 -23.99 -31.70
CA PRO A 234 15.92 -25.18 -31.75
C PRO A 234 16.33 -26.31 -30.81
N SER A 235 17.63 -26.39 -30.47
CA SER A 235 18.18 -27.39 -29.55
C SER A 235 18.08 -26.98 -28.07
N ASP A 236 17.82 -25.72 -27.78
CA ASP A 236 17.75 -25.20 -26.42
C ASP A 236 16.34 -25.32 -25.83
N SER A 237 16.27 -25.42 -24.52
CA SER A 237 15.01 -25.35 -23.75
C SER A 237 14.81 -24.04 -22.99
N VAL A 238 15.81 -23.16 -23.00
CA VAL A 238 15.83 -21.88 -22.27
C VAL A 238 16.36 -20.75 -23.13
N PHE A 239 15.86 -19.55 -22.88
CA PHE A 239 16.36 -18.36 -23.51
C PHE A 239 17.66 -17.89 -22.82
N THR A 240 18.66 -17.49 -23.61
CA THR A 240 19.95 -16.92 -23.17
C THR A 240 20.10 -15.48 -23.64
N ASP A 241 20.73 -14.65 -22.82
CA ASP A 241 20.96 -13.23 -23.15
C ASP A 241 21.96 -13.10 -24.28
N ILE A 242 21.62 -12.27 -25.27
CA ILE A 242 22.54 -11.90 -26.38
C ILE A 242 23.39 -10.73 -25.90
N SER A 243 24.69 -10.96 -25.76
CA SER A 243 25.62 -9.94 -25.25
C SER A 243 25.60 -8.66 -26.10
N GLY A 244 25.47 -7.52 -25.41
CA GLY A 244 25.48 -6.17 -26.04
C GLY A 244 24.21 -5.79 -26.80
N LYS A 245 23.18 -6.61 -26.83
CA LYS A 245 21.89 -6.32 -27.48
C LYS A 245 20.89 -5.75 -26.48
N THR A 246 21.08 -4.48 -26.16
CA THR A 246 20.36 -3.78 -25.07
C THR A 246 19.52 -2.59 -25.54
N THR A 247 19.16 -2.56 -26.81
CA THR A 247 18.26 -1.53 -27.38
C THR A 247 16.89 -2.11 -27.68
N SER A 248 15.89 -1.25 -27.99
CA SER A 248 14.55 -1.70 -28.38
C SER A 248 14.53 -2.47 -29.72
N THR A 249 15.63 -2.44 -30.48
CA THR A 249 15.78 -3.15 -31.75
C THR A 249 16.98 -4.09 -31.69
N LEU A 250 16.76 -5.36 -32.05
CA LEU A 250 17.79 -6.34 -32.29
C LEU A 250 18.09 -6.35 -33.78
N SER A 251 19.29 -5.93 -34.15
CA SER A 251 19.79 -6.02 -35.51
C SER A 251 20.70 -7.24 -35.64
N LEU A 252 20.39 -8.12 -36.59
CA LEU A 252 21.22 -9.24 -37.04
C LEU A 252 21.89 -8.86 -38.35
N ALA A 253 23.22 -8.90 -38.34
CA ALA A 253 23.98 -8.67 -39.57
C ALA A 253 23.82 -9.84 -40.55
N ALA A 254 24.15 -9.62 -41.80
CA ALA A 254 24.12 -10.64 -42.85
C ALA A 254 24.88 -11.94 -42.44
N GLY A 255 26.02 -11.78 -41.76
CA GLY A 255 26.81 -12.91 -41.27
C GLY A 255 26.16 -13.68 -40.08
N ASP A 256 25.20 -13.10 -39.39
CA ASP A 256 24.49 -13.73 -38.28
C ASP A 256 23.24 -14.51 -38.78
N VAL A 257 22.83 -14.31 -40.05
CA VAL A 257 21.67 -14.92 -40.68
C VAL A 257 22.15 -16.05 -41.59
N THR A 258 22.46 -17.16 -40.96
CA THR A 258 22.91 -18.38 -41.65
C THR A 258 21.84 -19.46 -41.54
N THR A 259 21.98 -20.54 -42.33
CA THR A 259 21.11 -21.71 -42.24
C THR A 259 21.10 -22.36 -40.84
N ASP A 260 22.21 -22.21 -40.09
CA ASP A 260 22.27 -22.69 -38.68
C ASP A 260 21.42 -21.81 -37.73
N ALA A 261 21.07 -20.59 -38.15
CA ALA A 261 20.17 -19.72 -37.37
C ALA A 261 18.67 -19.96 -37.66
N ASP A 262 18.37 -20.88 -38.61
CA ASP A 262 16.97 -21.24 -38.88
C ASP A 262 16.28 -21.83 -37.67
N GLY A 263 15.07 -21.41 -37.41
CA GLY A 263 14.30 -21.82 -36.26
C GLY A 263 14.66 -21.16 -34.93
N ASN A 264 15.64 -20.24 -34.92
CA ASN A 264 15.97 -19.46 -33.74
C ASN A 264 14.79 -18.59 -33.32
N ARG A 265 14.57 -18.52 -32.02
CA ARG A 265 13.51 -17.73 -31.42
C ARG A 265 14.10 -16.58 -30.60
N TYR A 266 13.57 -15.38 -30.82
CA TYR A 266 14.03 -14.17 -30.16
C TYR A 266 12.91 -13.56 -29.33
N ARG A 267 13.27 -13.04 -28.16
CA ARG A 267 12.39 -12.21 -27.34
C ARG A 267 13.20 -11.07 -26.69
N CYS A 268 12.50 -10.03 -26.31
CA CYS A 268 13.08 -8.93 -25.55
C CYS A 268 12.62 -8.97 -24.09
N LYS A 269 13.55 -8.93 -23.17
CA LYS A 269 13.35 -8.68 -21.77
C LYS A 269 13.38 -7.16 -21.58
N VAL A 270 12.28 -6.57 -21.11
CA VAL A 270 12.14 -5.14 -20.81
C VAL A 270 12.04 -5.00 -19.30
N SER A 271 12.89 -4.19 -18.72
CA SER A 271 12.98 -4.04 -17.27
C SER A 271 13.06 -2.57 -16.87
N ASP A 272 12.55 -2.23 -15.71
CA ASP A 272 12.82 -1.00 -14.99
C ASP A 272 13.48 -1.31 -13.63
N ALA A 273 13.49 -0.35 -12.70
CA ALA A 273 14.06 -0.55 -11.37
C ALA A 273 13.33 -1.59 -10.52
N THR A 274 12.06 -1.90 -10.82
CA THR A 274 11.16 -2.69 -9.96
C THR A 274 10.54 -3.89 -10.65
N SER A 275 10.45 -3.87 -11.98
CA SER A 275 9.67 -4.85 -12.77
C SER A 275 10.43 -5.36 -13.97
N THR A 276 10.06 -6.54 -14.43
CA THR A 276 10.55 -7.15 -15.67
C THR A 276 9.40 -7.79 -16.43
N VAL A 277 9.28 -7.48 -17.71
CA VAL A 277 8.29 -8.05 -18.63
C VAL A 277 8.99 -8.59 -19.86
N PHE A 278 8.51 -9.70 -20.40
CA PHE A 278 9.04 -10.32 -21.62
C PHE A 278 8.10 -10.07 -22.80
N SER A 279 8.68 -9.78 -23.95
CA SER A 279 7.91 -9.76 -25.21
C SER A 279 7.41 -11.16 -25.58
N LYS A 280 6.44 -11.21 -26.49
CA LYS A 280 6.16 -12.43 -27.23
C LYS A 280 7.42 -12.86 -28.00
N THR A 281 7.50 -14.13 -28.29
CA THR A 281 8.61 -14.71 -29.05
C THR A 281 8.38 -14.52 -30.55
N ALA A 282 9.43 -14.12 -31.26
CA ALA A 282 9.49 -14.05 -32.72
C ALA A 282 10.40 -15.15 -33.26
N LEU A 283 10.00 -15.79 -34.34
CA LEU A 283 10.74 -16.84 -35.04
C LEU A 283 11.53 -16.23 -36.19
N LEU A 284 12.79 -16.64 -36.34
CA LEU A 284 13.57 -16.44 -37.54
C LEU A 284 13.47 -17.69 -38.41
N THR A 285 13.04 -17.53 -39.63
CA THR A 285 13.10 -18.58 -40.67
C THR A 285 14.11 -18.16 -41.73
N VAL A 286 15.11 -19.00 -41.94
CA VAL A 286 16.15 -18.76 -42.95
C VAL A 286 15.95 -19.74 -44.08
N THR A 287 15.85 -19.19 -45.31
CA THR A 287 15.75 -19.99 -46.53
C THR A 287 17.11 -20.03 -47.22
N ASP A 288 17.38 -21.12 -47.95
CA ASP A 288 18.58 -21.22 -48.76
C ASP A 288 18.60 -20.11 -49.82
N GLU A 289 19.81 -19.66 -50.16
CA GLU A 289 20.03 -18.75 -51.28
C GLU A 289 19.64 -19.46 -52.58
N ALA A 290 18.81 -18.83 -53.42
CA ALA A 290 18.29 -19.41 -54.65
C ALA A 290 19.37 -19.47 -55.77
#